data_ce12f9b12410f42b967308d9028a8ac7
#
_entry.id   ce12f9b12410f42b967308d9028a8ac7
#
_cell.length_a   1.000
_cell.length_b   1.000
_cell.length_c   1.000
_cell.angle_alpha   90.00
_cell.angle_beta   90.00
_cell.angle_gamma   90.00
#
_symmetry.space_group_name_H-M   'P 1'
#
loop_
_entity.id
_entity.type
_entity.pdbx_description
1 polymer ?
#
loop_
_entity_poly.entity_id
_entity_poly.type
_entity_poly.pdbx_seq_one_letter_code
_entity_poly.pdbx_strand_id
1 'polypeptide(L)'
;MKVILDTNIIFSDFHLKGARIKNLCESVKSTGDTVHIPEVVVDESINKYREKTRECKLKIDRGISDFKRLTGKDVEDNPISDEFILKESEKYARSFKKQLQELGIKIIPYPSISHQELVKR
;
A
#
# COMPACT_ATOMS: atom_id res chain seq x y z
N MET A 1 -15.51 0.57 -21.09
CA MET A 1 -15.33 -0.53 -20.10
C MET A 1 -14.54 -0.04 -18.92
N LYS A 2 -14.88 -0.48 -17.73
CA LYS A 2 -14.12 -0.16 -16.51
C LYS A 2 -13.15 -1.30 -16.20
N VAL A 3 -11.91 -0.96 -15.95
CA VAL A 3 -10.92 -1.91 -15.42
C VAL A 3 -10.78 -1.63 -13.92
N ILE A 4 -10.96 -2.66 -13.11
CA ILE A 4 -10.91 -2.53 -11.65
C ILE A 4 -9.65 -3.21 -11.13
N LEU A 5 -8.82 -2.45 -10.41
CA LEU A 5 -7.60 -2.97 -9.81
C LEU A 5 -7.90 -3.71 -8.50
N ASP A 6 -7.21 -4.82 -8.27
CA ASP A 6 -7.28 -5.56 -7.02
C ASP A 6 -6.02 -5.38 -6.18
N THR A 7 -6.03 -5.96 -4.98
CA THR A 7 -4.91 -5.83 -4.04
C THR A 7 -3.62 -6.49 -4.53
N ASN A 8 -3.71 -7.53 -5.36
CA ASN A 8 -2.51 -8.25 -5.83
C ASN A 8 -1.60 -7.36 -6.66
N ILE A 9 -2.18 -6.50 -7.51
CA ILE A 9 -1.41 -5.54 -8.31
C ILE A 9 -0.68 -4.57 -7.40
N ILE A 10 -1.36 -4.06 -6.39
CA ILE A 10 -0.80 -3.08 -5.45
C ILE A 10 0.29 -3.74 -4.59
N PHE A 11 0.05 -4.94 -4.09
CA PHE A 11 1.00 -5.63 -3.21
C PHE A 11 2.31 -6.00 -3.92
N SER A 12 2.29 -6.13 -5.24
CA SER A 12 3.50 -6.37 -6.04
C SER A 12 4.23 -5.07 -6.40
N ASP A 13 3.57 -3.92 -6.30
CA ASP A 13 4.13 -2.62 -6.67
C ASP A 13 3.45 -1.51 -5.86
N PHE A 14 3.81 -1.40 -4.58
CA PHE A 14 3.19 -0.46 -3.65
C PHE A 14 3.21 1.00 -4.11
N HIS A 15 4.24 1.40 -4.86
CA HIS A 15 4.37 2.79 -5.31
C HIS A 15 3.83 3.04 -6.72
N LEU A 16 3.31 2.00 -7.38
CA LEU A 16 2.73 2.07 -8.72
C LEU A 16 3.67 2.70 -9.75
N LYS A 17 4.95 2.39 -9.65
CA LYS A 17 6.00 2.94 -10.52
C LYS A 17 6.49 1.94 -11.57
N GLY A 18 6.05 0.70 -11.50
CA GLY A 18 6.45 -0.35 -12.42
C GLY A 18 5.87 -0.15 -13.83
N ALA A 19 6.54 -0.74 -14.83
CA ALA A 19 6.10 -0.66 -16.20
C ALA A 19 4.74 -1.31 -16.42
N ARG A 20 4.44 -2.37 -15.69
CA ARG A 20 3.19 -3.12 -15.82
C ARG A 20 1.95 -2.24 -15.59
N ILE A 21 1.94 -1.47 -14.48
CA ILE A 21 0.81 -0.60 -14.17
C ILE A 21 0.73 0.59 -15.13
N LYS A 22 1.86 1.14 -15.52
CA LYS A 22 1.91 2.23 -16.49
C LYS A 22 1.38 1.80 -17.84
N ASN A 23 1.82 0.64 -18.32
CA ASN A 23 1.36 0.08 -19.60
C ASN A 23 -0.14 -0.22 -19.58
N LEU A 24 -0.63 -0.75 -18.46
CA LEU A 24 -2.07 -1.00 -18.29
C LEU A 24 -2.87 0.30 -18.40
N CYS A 25 -2.45 1.34 -17.70
CA CYS A 25 -3.15 2.63 -17.71
C CYS A 25 -3.13 3.27 -19.09
N GLU A 26 -1.99 3.22 -19.79
CA GLU A 26 -1.87 3.75 -21.14
C GLU A 26 -2.74 2.99 -22.14
N SER A 27 -2.74 1.66 -22.05
CA SER A 27 -3.55 0.81 -22.92
C SER A 27 -5.05 1.08 -22.73
N VAL A 28 -5.50 1.20 -21.49
CA VAL A 28 -6.90 1.47 -21.17
C VAL A 28 -7.31 2.86 -21.68
N LYS A 29 -6.46 3.87 -21.51
CA LYS A 29 -6.73 5.23 -22.01
C LYS A 29 -6.85 5.28 -23.52
N SER A 30 -6.02 4.51 -24.23
CA SER A 30 -6.02 4.52 -25.69
C SER A 30 -7.33 3.99 -26.28
N THR A 31 -8.07 3.18 -25.54
CA THR A 31 -9.37 2.65 -25.97
C THR A 31 -10.54 3.48 -25.46
N GLY A 32 -10.28 4.59 -24.76
CA GLY A 32 -11.33 5.42 -24.17
C GLY A 32 -11.94 4.87 -22.88
N ASP A 33 -11.37 3.80 -22.36
CA ASP A 33 -11.81 3.18 -21.11
C ASP A 33 -11.18 3.87 -19.88
N THR A 34 -11.57 3.45 -18.68
CA THR A 34 -11.10 4.03 -17.43
C THR A 34 -10.63 2.94 -16.46
N VAL A 35 -9.62 3.28 -15.67
CA VAL A 35 -9.10 2.41 -14.61
C VAL A 35 -9.63 2.92 -13.27
N HIS A 36 -10.12 2.00 -12.45
CA HIS A 36 -10.71 2.30 -11.15
C HIS A 36 -10.08 1.42 -10.07
N ILE A 37 -10.06 1.94 -8.85
CA ILE A 37 -9.65 1.19 -7.67
C ILE A 37 -10.70 1.38 -6.57
N PRO A 38 -11.23 0.30 -5.99
CA PRO A 38 -12.15 0.44 -4.85
C PRO A 38 -11.45 1.06 -3.64
N GLU A 39 -12.15 1.90 -2.90
CA GLU A 39 -11.60 2.55 -1.70
C GLU A 39 -11.13 1.52 -0.67
N VAL A 40 -11.84 0.40 -0.54
CA VAL A 40 -11.44 -0.70 0.33
C VAL A 40 -10.05 -1.24 -0.05
N VAL A 41 -9.74 -1.31 -1.34
CA VAL A 41 -8.42 -1.75 -1.83
C VAL A 41 -7.36 -0.72 -1.49
N VAL A 42 -7.67 0.57 -1.56
CA VAL A 42 -6.76 1.64 -1.13
C VAL A 42 -6.42 1.48 0.35
N ASP A 43 -7.43 1.29 1.19
CA ASP A 43 -7.25 1.13 2.64
C ASP A 43 -6.47 -0.13 2.98
N GLU A 44 -6.78 -1.25 2.34
CA GLU A 44 -6.05 -2.51 2.51
C GLU A 44 -4.58 -2.37 2.11
N SER A 45 -4.31 -1.63 1.04
CA SER A 45 -2.95 -1.40 0.56
C SER A 45 -2.13 -0.59 1.55
N ILE A 46 -2.72 0.45 2.13
CA ILE A 46 -2.07 1.27 3.16
C ILE A 46 -1.80 0.44 4.41
N ASN A 47 -2.76 -0.36 4.84
CA ASN A 47 -2.60 -1.25 6.00
C ASN A 47 -1.53 -2.32 5.74
N LYS A 48 -1.50 -2.88 4.55
CA LYS A 48 -0.50 -3.89 4.17
C LYS A 48 0.91 -3.29 4.13
N TYR A 49 1.05 -2.08 3.64
CA TYR A 49 2.32 -1.36 3.66
C TYR A 49 2.84 -1.20 5.09
N ARG A 50 1.97 -0.77 6.00
CA ARG A 50 2.32 -0.62 7.43
C ARG A 50 2.73 -1.95 8.05
N GLU A 51 1.97 -3.02 7.76
CA GLU A 51 2.27 -4.37 8.23
C GLU A 51 3.63 -4.85 7.75
N LYS A 52 3.92 -4.67 6.46
CA LYS A 52 5.20 -5.08 5.86
C LYS A 52 6.39 -4.31 6.41
N THR A 53 6.24 -3.01 6.62
CA THR A 53 7.31 -2.20 7.21
C THR A 53 7.57 -2.60 8.66
N ARG A 54 6.53 -2.95 9.41
CA ARG A 54 6.66 -3.45 10.78
C ARG A 54 7.36 -4.80 10.82
N GLU A 55 7.05 -5.70 9.89
CA GLU A 55 7.75 -6.97 9.75
C GLU A 55 9.25 -6.76 9.49
N CYS A 56 9.61 -5.81 8.65
CA CYS A 56 11.01 -5.45 8.38
C CYS A 56 11.71 -4.97 9.65
N LYS A 57 11.04 -4.13 10.44
CA LYS A 57 11.59 -3.65 11.72
C LYS A 57 11.89 -4.81 12.65
N LEU A 58 10.96 -5.75 12.79
CA LEU A 58 11.13 -6.92 13.66
C LEU A 58 12.29 -7.82 13.21
N LYS A 59 12.49 -7.98 11.91
CA LYS A 59 13.63 -8.73 11.36
C LYS A 59 14.95 -8.07 11.70
N ILE A 60 15.02 -6.75 11.60
CA ILE A 60 16.22 -5.98 11.95
C ILE A 60 16.49 -6.09 13.45
N ASP A 61 15.47 -5.97 14.29
CA ASP A 61 15.61 -6.11 15.75
C ASP A 61 16.17 -7.48 16.13
N ARG A 62 15.66 -8.55 15.51
CA ARG A 62 16.16 -9.91 15.73
C ARG A 62 17.59 -10.06 15.27
N GLY A 63 17.93 -9.51 14.09
CA GLY A 63 19.29 -9.56 13.56
C GLY A 63 20.29 -8.88 14.48
N ILE A 64 19.95 -7.71 15.01
CA ILE A 64 20.78 -6.99 15.96
C ILE A 64 20.96 -7.76 17.25
N SER A 65 19.87 -8.31 17.80
CA SER A 65 19.91 -9.12 19.01
C SER A 65 20.80 -10.35 18.84
N ASP A 66 20.64 -11.07 17.74
CA ASP A 66 21.44 -12.24 17.42
C ASP A 66 22.93 -11.89 17.25
N PHE A 67 23.20 -10.78 16.58
CA PHE A 67 24.59 -10.33 16.38
C PHE A 67 25.26 -9.99 17.71
N LYS A 68 24.58 -9.27 18.60
CA LYS A 68 25.08 -8.95 19.94
C LYS A 68 25.38 -10.24 20.72
N ARG A 69 24.49 -11.23 20.65
CA ARG A 69 24.67 -12.50 21.35
C ARG A 69 25.86 -13.29 20.81
N LEU A 70 26.02 -13.33 19.47
CA LEU A 70 27.10 -14.09 18.83
C LEU A 70 28.48 -13.47 19.05
N THR A 71 28.58 -12.16 18.96
CA THR A 71 29.85 -11.45 19.05
C THR A 71 30.22 -10.98 20.46
N GLY A 72 29.22 -10.91 21.36
CA GLY A 72 29.40 -10.32 22.68
C GLY A 72 29.68 -8.81 22.64
N LYS A 73 29.44 -8.16 21.48
CA LYS A 73 29.69 -6.74 21.30
C LYS A 73 28.38 -5.97 21.21
N ASP A 74 28.40 -4.72 21.72
CA ASP A 74 27.29 -3.81 21.51
C ASP A 74 27.35 -3.24 20.10
N VAL A 75 26.18 -3.11 19.51
CA VAL A 75 25.96 -2.41 18.24
C VAL A 75 24.82 -1.42 18.44
N GLU A 76 24.72 -0.44 17.57
CA GLU A 76 23.64 0.54 17.64
C GLU A 76 22.28 -0.16 17.52
N ASP A 77 21.29 0.40 18.23
CA ASP A 77 19.93 -0.07 18.14
C ASP A 77 19.33 0.23 16.75
N ASN A 78 18.26 -0.48 16.43
CA ASN A 78 17.56 -0.27 15.19
C ASN A 78 17.06 1.17 15.11
N PRO A 79 17.45 1.95 14.08
CA PRO A 79 16.97 3.32 13.92
C PRO A 79 15.51 3.41 13.53
N ILE A 80 14.92 2.28 13.11
CA ILE A 80 13.51 2.22 12.71
C ILE A 80 12.66 2.02 13.96
N SER A 81 12.00 3.09 14.40
CA SER A 81 11.04 3.05 15.52
C SER A 81 9.62 2.86 15.02
N ASP A 82 8.70 2.55 15.94
CA ASP A 82 7.26 2.49 15.60
C ASP A 82 6.74 3.85 15.13
N GLU A 83 7.25 4.94 15.72
CA GLU A 83 6.91 6.29 15.29
C GLU A 83 7.39 6.57 13.86
N PHE A 84 8.60 6.13 13.52
CA PHE A 84 9.13 6.25 12.16
C PHE A 84 8.22 5.51 11.16
N ILE A 85 7.81 4.28 11.50
CA ILE A 85 6.92 3.48 10.65
C ILE A 85 5.58 4.20 10.47
N LEU A 86 5.02 4.76 11.53
CA LEU A 86 3.76 5.50 11.46
C LEU A 86 3.86 6.69 10.52
N LYS A 87 4.92 7.48 10.64
CA LYS A 87 5.16 8.63 9.76
C LYS A 87 5.34 8.22 8.31
N GLU A 88 6.11 7.17 8.05
CA GLU A 88 6.31 6.65 6.70
C GLU A 88 5.00 6.11 6.10
N SER A 89 4.16 5.47 6.92
CA SER A 89 2.85 4.99 6.47
C SER A 89 1.91 6.14 6.09
N GLU A 90 1.95 7.23 6.83
CA GLU A 90 1.18 8.44 6.52
C GLU A 90 1.65 9.09 5.22
N LYS A 91 2.98 9.17 5.04
CA LYS A 91 3.57 9.65 3.78
C LYS A 91 3.18 8.76 2.61
N TYR A 92 3.23 7.46 2.81
CA TYR A 92 2.83 6.49 1.80
C TYR A 92 1.38 6.69 1.39
N ALA A 93 0.47 6.85 2.35
CA ALA A 93 -0.95 7.06 2.07
C ALA A 93 -1.17 8.27 1.17
N ARG A 94 -0.49 9.38 1.46
CA ARG A 94 -0.58 10.60 0.64
C ARG A 94 0.03 10.40 -0.75
N SER A 95 1.23 9.83 -0.81
CA SER A 95 1.92 9.55 -2.08
C SER A 95 1.13 8.59 -2.95
N PHE A 96 0.56 7.56 -2.35
CA PHE A 96 -0.23 6.55 -3.05
C PHE A 96 -1.44 7.18 -3.74
N LYS A 97 -2.20 7.99 -2.99
CA LYS A 97 -3.36 8.69 -3.53
C LYS A 97 -2.98 9.67 -4.64
N LYS A 98 -1.87 10.37 -4.46
CA LYS A 98 -1.35 11.27 -5.49
C LYS A 98 -0.94 10.52 -6.75
N GLN A 99 -0.28 9.38 -6.61
CA GLN A 99 0.15 8.55 -7.73
C GLN A 99 -1.06 7.98 -8.49
N LEU A 100 -2.10 7.57 -7.78
CA LEU A 100 -3.34 7.13 -8.42
C LEU A 100 -3.92 8.25 -9.28
N GLN A 101 -3.93 9.46 -8.76
CA GLN A 101 -4.43 10.63 -9.49
C GLN A 101 -3.59 10.92 -10.73
N GLU A 102 -2.26 10.86 -10.61
CA GLU A 102 -1.34 11.10 -11.73
C GLU A 102 -1.50 10.06 -12.83
N LEU A 103 -1.78 8.81 -12.47
CA LEU A 103 -2.03 7.74 -13.44
C LEU A 103 -3.45 7.79 -14.02
N GLY A 104 -4.29 8.68 -13.53
CA GLY A 104 -5.68 8.78 -13.97
C GLY A 104 -6.57 7.66 -13.46
N ILE A 105 -6.17 7.00 -12.37
CA ILE A 105 -6.95 5.94 -11.73
C ILE A 105 -7.97 6.58 -10.80
N LYS A 106 -9.24 6.23 -10.97
CA LYS A 106 -10.33 6.79 -10.18
C LYS A 106 -10.64 5.89 -8.99
N ILE A 107 -10.83 6.49 -7.82
CA ILE A 107 -11.20 5.76 -6.61
C ILE A 107 -12.71 5.61 -6.58
N ILE A 108 -13.18 4.35 -6.44
CA ILE A 108 -14.59 4.05 -6.22
C ILE A 108 -14.85 4.10 -4.73
N PRO A 109 -15.63 5.08 -4.22
CA PRO A 109 -15.86 5.21 -2.78
C PRO A 109 -16.66 4.05 -2.22
N TYR A 110 -16.62 3.90 -0.90
CA TYR A 110 -17.48 2.95 -0.20
C TYR A 110 -18.95 3.23 -0.53
N PRO A 111 -19.76 2.17 -0.65
CA PRO A 111 -21.18 2.36 -0.91
C PRO A 111 -21.85 3.20 0.18
N SER A 112 -22.66 4.19 -0.22
CA SER A 112 -23.45 5.02 0.69
C SER A 112 -24.77 4.34 1.07
N ILE A 113 -24.74 3.04 1.27
CA ILE A 113 -25.92 2.24 1.59
C ILE A 113 -26.07 2.18 3.11
N SER A 114 -27.27 2.51 3.62
CA SER A 114 -27.54 2.43 5.04
C SER A 114 -27.52 0.97 5.52
N HIS A 115 -27.25 0.79 6.82
CA HIS A 115 -27.27 -0.55 7.42
C HIS A 115 -28.61 -1.26 7.21
N GLN A 116 -29.71 -0.52 7.27
CA GLN A 116 -31.04 -1.07 7.05
C GLN A 116 -31.23 -1.62 5.62
N GLU A 117 -30.68 -0.93 4.63
CA GLU A 117 -30.71 -1.39 3.25
C GLU A 117 -29.89 -2.65 3.05
N LEU A 118 -28.75 -2.76 3.72
CA LEU A 118 -27.93 -3.97 3.68
C LEU A 118 -28.65 -5.17 4.27
N VAL A 119 -29.40 -4.97 5.34
CA VAL A 119 -30.16 -6.06 5.99
C VAL A 119 -31.31 -6.56 5.12
N LYS A 120 -31.92 -5.72 4.30
CA LYS A 120 -33.01 -6.08 3.40
C LYS A 120 -32.55 -6.88 2.19
N ARG A 121 -31.31 -6.90 1.92
CA ARG A 121 -30.70 -7.66 0.86
C ARG A 121 -30.17 -8.99 1.37
#